data_217d60aa5ebe1ed2e41bce91de07c46e
#
_entry.id   217d60aa5ebe1ed2e41bce91de07c46e
#
_cell.length_a   1.000
_cell.length_b   1.000
_cell.length_c   1.000
_cell.angle_alpha   90.00
_cell.angle_beta   90.00
_cell.angle_gamma   90.00
#
_symmetry.space_group_name_H-M   'P 1'
#
loop_
_entity.id
_entity.type
_entity.pdbx_description
1 polymer ?
#
loop_
_entity_poly.entity_id
_entity_poly.type
_entity_poly.pdbx_seq_one_letter_code
_entity_poly.pdbx_strand_id
1 'polypeptide(L)'
;HKEYRRQRQMCIRDSLWWAGQGSNKYFNFKSHETAHHFEAGLAYTLPLEKFPLSIAWYTMFAGADKNEKGEQNYSSYVELNYPFSIKSVDLNATCGFLPYEAGVGVYGVPNSGFAVTNLALKATKDIKVTDKFAIPIFAQAIWNPRMEDAHLVFGITLKP
;
A
#
# COMPACT_ATOMS: atom_id res chain seq x y z
N HIS A 1 19.50 -27.60 -2.57
CA HIS A 1 18.06 -27.31 -2.58
C HIS A 1 17.83 -25.90 -2.00
N LYS A 2 17.63 -24.89 -2.90
CA LYS A 2 17.13 -23.58 -2.46
C LYS A 2 15.65 -23.77 -2.14
N GLU A 3 15.31 -23.77 -0.86
CA GLU A 3 13.92 -23.70 -0.42
C GLU A 3 13.32 -22.37 -0.92
N TYR A 4 12.46 -22.45 -1.89
CA TYR A 4 11.60 -21.37 -2.31
C TYR A 4 10.60 -21.09 -1.16
N ARG A 5 10.95 -20.15 -0.29
CA ARG A 5 10.01 -19.65 0.71
C ARG A 5 8.91 -18.89 -0.01
N ARG A 6 7.78 -19.53 -0.20
CA ARG A 6 6.53 -18.87 -0.60
C ARG A 6 6.19 -17.86 0.50
N GLN A 7 6.51 -16.60 0.29
CA GLN A 7 6.12 -15.56 1.25
C GLN A 7 4.65 -15.24 1.04
N ARG A 8 3.82 -15.80 1.92
CA ARG A 8 2.45 -15.35 2.14
C ARG A 8 2.46 -14.50 3.39
N GLN A 9 2.01 -13.27 3.28
CA GLN A 9 1.86 -12.39 4.41
C GLN A 9 0.37 -12.04 4.55
N MET A 10 -0.17 -12.29 5.73
CA MET A 10 -1.50 -11.82 6.13
C MET A 10 -1.31 -10.87 7.31
N CYS A 11 -1.95 -9.71 7.25
CA CYS A 11 -1.92 -8.73 8.32
C CYS A 11 -3.33 -8.16 8.55
N ILE A 12 -3.57 -7.77 9.80
CA ILE A 12 -4.75 -6.98 10.19
C ILE A 12 -4.19 -5.69 10.76
N ARG A 13 -4.69 -4.56 10.27
CA ARG A 13 -4.34 -3.22 10.74
C ARG A 13 -5.56 -2.50 11.28
N ASP A 14 -5.36 -1.76 12.35
CA ASP A 14 -6.30 -0.77 12.88
C ASP A 14 -5.73 0.61 12.60
N SER A 15 -6.51 1.45 11.95
CA SER A 15 -6.13 2.82 11.60
C SER A 15 -7.22 3.77 12.07
N LEU A 16 -6.82 4.81 12.81
CA LEU A 16 -7.70 5.91 13.19
C LEU A 16 -7.55 7.04 12.17
N TRP A 17 -8.59 7.32 11.42
CA TRP A 17 -8.58 8.40 10.44
C TRP A 17 -9.25 9.67 10.99
N TRP A 18 -8.55 10.79 10.91
CA TRP A 18 -9.01 12.12 11.37
C TRP A 18 -10.04 12.76 10.44
N ALA A 19 -10.50 12.10 9.41
CA ALA A 19 -11.31 12.66 8.33
C ALA A 19 -12.81 12.87 8.68
N GLY A 20 -13.12 13.17 9.93
CA GLY A 20 -14.41 13.76 10.30
C GLY A 20 -15.63 12.83 10.33
N GLN A 21 -15.45 11.54 10.19
CA GLN A 21 -16.53 10.58 10.39
C GLN A 21 -16.36 9.88 11.74
N GLY A 22 -17.39 10.01 12.59
CA GLY A 22 -17.44 9.35 13.89
C GLY A 22 -16.72 10.09 15.02
N SER A 23 -16.65 9.45 16.17
CA SER A 23 -15.98 9.96 17.36
C SER A 23 -14.46 9.75 17.24
N ASN A 24 -13.68 10.83 17.27
CA ASN A 24 -12.22 10.80 17.31
C ASN A 24 -11.63 10.26 18.64
N LYS A 25 -12.46 9.61 19.47
CA LYS A 25 -12.01 8.97 20.69
C LYS A 25 -11.36 7.63 20.36
N TYR A 26 -10.11 7.48 20.69
CA TYR A 26 -9.30 6.28 20.40
C TYR A 26 -9.93 4.97 20.90
N PHE A 27 -10.59 4.98 22.04
CA PHE A 27 -11.25 3.80 22.61
C PHE A 27 -12.74 3.66 22.24
N ASN A 28 -13.23 4.39 21.23
CA ASN A 28 -14.60 4.23 20.77
C ASN A 28 -14.68 3.24 19.61
N PHE A 29 -15.04 2.00 19.92
CA PHE A 29 -15.20 0.90 18.95
C PHE A 29 -16.65 0.61 18.59
N LYS A 30 -17.58 1.49 18.92
CA LYS A 30 -18.99 1.31 18.58
C LYS A 30 -19.20 1.40 17.07
N SER A 31 -19.87 0.41 16.50
CA SER A 31 -19.98 0.16 15.05
C SER A 31 -20.41 1.36 14.19
N HIS A 32 -21.19 2.30 14.70
CA HIS A 32 -21.70 3.47 13.96
C HIS A 32 -21.12 4.81 14.42
N GLU A 33 -20.27 4.80 15.46
CA GLU A 33 -19.71 6.00 16.06
C GLU A 33 -18.17 6.03 16.03
N THR A 34 -17.55 4.92 15.62
CA THR A 34 -16.09 4.80 15.58
C THR A 34 -15.49 5.51 14.37
N ALA A 35 -14.31 6.11 14.54
CA ALA A 35 -13.46 6.56 13.45
C ALA A 35 -12.37 5.53 13.09
N HIS A 36 -12.35 4.34 13.72
CA HIS A 36 -11.44 3.27 13.39
C HIS A 36 -11.81 2.61 12.07
N HIS A 37 -10.78 2.24 11.30
CA HIS A 37 -10.88 1.42 10.11
C HIS A 37 -10.06 0.15 10.34
N PHE A 38 -10.70 -1.00 10.24
CA PHE A 38 -10.05 -2.30 10.36
C PHE A 38 -9.84 -2.87 8.98
N GLU A 39 -8.58 -3.03 8.61
CA GLU A 39 -8.14 -3.53 7.32
C GLU A 39 -7.52 -4.92 7.46
N ALA A 40 -7.94 -5.85 6.64
CA ALA A 40 -7.27 -7.13 6.43
C ALA A 40 -6.49 -7.09 5.12
N GLY A 41 -5.25 -7.56 5.14
CA GLY A 41 -4.37 -7.61 3.97
C GLY A 41 -3.84 -9.01 3.74
N LEU A 42 -3.79 -9.43 2.48
CA LEU A 42 -3.15 -10.64 2.01
C LEU A 42 -2.17 -10.31 0.89
N ALA A 43 -0.91 -10.67 1.07
CA ALA A 43 0.10 -10.52 0.03
C ALA A 43 0.67 -11.87 -0.37
N TYR A 44 0.93 -12.04 -1.66
CA TYR A 44 1.50 -13.24 -2.24
C TYR A 44 2.51 -12.87 -3.33
N THR A 45 3.72 -13.43 -3.25
CA THR A 45 4.73 -13.30 -4.28
C THR A 45 4.73 -14.55 -5.14
N LEU A 46 4.59 -14.37 -6.45
CA LEU A 46 4.65 -15.47 -7.41
C LEU A 46 6.04 -16.10 -7.40
N PRO A 47 6.14 -17.44 -7.30
CA PRO A 47 7.42 -18.14 -7.24
C PRO A 47 8.03 -18.31 -8.64
N LEU A 48 8.09 -17.25 -9.43
CA LEU A 48 8.65 -17.27 -10.78
C LEU A 48 10.00 -16.57 -10.77
N GLU A 49 11.09 -17.32 -11.05
CA GLU A 49 12.45 -16.76 -11.03
C GLU A 49 12.64 -15.59 -11.99
N LYS A 50 12.02 -15.65 -13.15
CA LYS A 50 12.13 -14.62 -14.20
C LYS A 50 11.09 -13.49 -14.06
N PHE A 51 10.07 -13.67 -13.24
CA PHE A 51 8.97 -12.71 -13.09
C PHE A 51 8.48 -12.67 -11.64
N PRO A 52 9.25 -12.04 -10.74
CA PRO A 52 8.94 -12.01 -9.30
C PRO A 52 7.83 -11.01 -8.96
N LEU A 53 6.65 -11.19 -9.55
CA LEU A 53 5.49 -10.32 -9.29
C LEU A 53 4.92 -10.63 -7.91
N SER A 54 4.71 -9.58 -7.11
CA SER A 54 3.95 -9.64 -5.86
C SER A 54 2.60 -9.01 -6.05
N ILE A 55 1.57 -9.66 -5.49
CA ILE A 55 0.20 -9.17 -5.48
C ILE A 55 -0.22 -9.03 -4.02
N ALA A 56 -0.74 -7.86 -3.64
CA ALA A 56 -1.32 -7.62 -2.34
C ALA A 56 -2.77 -7.15 -2.48
N TRP A 57 -3.65 -7.68 -1.65
CA TRP A 57 -5.07 -7.29 -1.55
C TRP A 57 -5.36 -6.83 -0.14
N TYR A 58 -5.95 -5.66 -0.01
CA TYR A 58 -6.35 -5.06 1.26
C TYR A 58 -7.85 -4.76 1.22
N THR A 59 -8.55 -5.02 2.32
CA THR A 59 -10.00 -4.79 2.43
C THR A 59 -10.35 -4.24 3.80
N MET A 60 -11.11 -3.16 3.84
CA MET A 60 -11.71 -2.60 5.06
C MET A 60 -12.90 -3.45 5.48
N PHE A 61 -12.72 -4.39 6.41
CA PHE A 61 -13.75 -5.35 6.80
C PHE A 61 -14.65 -4.88 7.95
N ALA A 62 -14.24 -3.85 8.70
CA ALA A 62 -15.01 -3.29 9.81
C ALA A 62 -14.65 -1.82 10.07
N GLY A 63 -15.47 -1.15 10.88
CA GLY A 63 -15.22 0.22 11.33
C GLY A 63 -16.00 1.26 10.54
N ALA A 64 -15.37 2.40 10.26
CA ALA A 64 -16.00 3.60 9.71
C ALA A 64 -16.18 3.56 8.17
N ASP A 65 -15.73 2.52 7.49
CA ASP A 65 -15.95 2.32 6.05
C ASP A 65 -17.40 1.94 5.76
N LYS A 66 -18.27 2.96 5.67
CA LYS A 66 -19.72 2.81 5.51
C LYS A 66 -20.20 3.42 4.20
N ASN A 67 -21.20 2.79 3.59
CA ASN A 67 -21.94 3.34 2.46
C ASN A 67 -23.02 4.34 2.93
N GLU A 68 -23.74 4.95 2.00
CA GLU A 68 -24.82 5.91 2.28
C GLU A 68 -25.95 5.31 3.14
N LYS A 69 -26.11 4.00 3.14
CA LYS A 69 -27.13 3.27 3.94
C LYS A 69 -26.62 2.90 5.34
N GLY A 70 -25.37 3.22 5.67
CA GLY A 70 -24.73 2.86 6.93
C GLY A 70 -24.23 1.40 7.01
N GLU A 71 -24.25 0.67 5.91
CA GLU A 71 -23.71 -0.69 5.82
C GLU A 71 -22.19 -0.66 5.55
N GLN A 72 -21.49 -1.75 5.89
CA GLN A 72 -20.07 -1.88 5.60
C GLN A 72 -19.83 -1.88 4.08
N ASN A 73 -18.93 -1.02 3.62
CA ASN A 73 -18.67 -0.84 2.18
C ASN A 73 -17.64 -1.83 1.63
N TYR A 74 -16.81 -2.43 2.50
CA TYR A 74 -15.71 -3.35 2.14
C TYR A 74 -14.75 -2.76 1.12
N SER A 75 -14.46 -1.47 1.22
CA SER A 75 -13.51 -0.80 0.34
C SER A 75 -12.22 -1.59 0.21
N SER A 76 -11.80 -1.86 -1.01
CA SER A 76 -10.65 -2.72 -1.29
C SER A 76 -9.62 -2.02 -2.16
N TYR A 77 -8.35 -2.37 -1.95
CA TYR A 77 -7.22 -1.91 -2.73
C TYR A 77 -6.34 -3.08 -3.12
N VAL A 78 -5.95 -3.12 -4.37
CA VAL A 78 -5.04 -4.14 -4.91
C VAL A 78 -3.75 -3.48 -5.35
N GLU A 79 -2.63 -4.07 -4.99
CA GLU A 79 -1.31 -3.59 -5.36
C GLU A 79 -0.50 -4.69 -6.04
N LEU A 80 0.09 -4.34 -7.17
CA LEU A 80 1.05 -5.16 -7.89
C LEU A 80 2.42 -4.54 -7.75
N ASN A 81 3.41 -5.34 -7.36
CA ASN A 81 4.81 -4.91 -7.23
C ASN A 81 5.70 -5.81 -8.08
N TYR A 82 6.52 -5.19 -8.91
CA TYR A 82 7.48 -5.88 -9.76
C TYR A 82 8.89 -5.35 -9.51
N PRO A 83 9.71 -6.09 -8.74
CA PRO A 83 11.13 -5.77 -8.55
C PRO A 83 11.96 -6.23 -9.73
N PHE A 84 12.90 -5.39 -10.15
CA PHE A 84 13.91 -5.70 -11.18
C PHE A 84 15.16 -4.86 -10.93
N SER A 85 16.28 -5.22 -11.57
CA SER A 85 17.53 -4.48 -11.40
C SER A 85 18.12 -4.10 -12.75
N ILE A 86 18.64 -2.89 -12.83
CA ILE A 86 19.41 -2.41 -13.98
C ILE A 86 20.80 -2.03 -13.50
N LYS A 87 21.81 -2.79 -13.92
CA LYS A 87 23.21 -2.65 -13.45
C LYS A 87 23.25 -2.74 -11.90
N SER A 88 23.63 -1.65 -11.23
CA SER A 88 23.76 -1.56 -9.76
C SER A 88 22.61 -0.80 -9.09
N VAL A 89 21.50 -0.63 -9.78
CA VAL A 89 20.30 0.04 -9.26
C VAL A 89 19.16 -0.97 -9.16
N ASP A 90 18.59 -1.12 -7.97
CA ASP A 90 17.41 -1.93 -7.76
C ASP A 90 16.17 -1.06 -7.97
N LEU A 91 15.28 -1.55 -8.82
CA LEU A 91 14.04 -0.88 -9.20
C LEU A 91 12.84 -1.68 -8.71
N ASN A 92 11.79 -0.97 -8.31
CA ASN A 92 10.49 -1.57 -8.02
C ASN A 92 9.40 -0.75 -8.70
N ALA A 93 8.69 -1.38 -9.63
CA ALA A 93 7.50 -0.80 -10.23
C ALA A 93 6.27 -1.24 -9.45
N THR A 94 5.41 -0.28 -9.10
CA THR A 94 4.18 -0.51 -8.35
C THR A 94 2.99 -0.03 -9.16
N CYS A 95 1.93 -0.83 -9.19
CA CYS A 95 0.62 -0.44 -9.72
C CYS A 95 -0.45 -0.78 -8.69
N GLY A 96 -1.12 0.25 -8.17
CA GLY A 96 -2.19 0.12 -7.20
C GLY A 96 -3.52 0.62 -7.75
N PHE A 97 -4.59 -0.11 -7.49
CA PHE A 97 -5.91 0.21 -8.00
C PHE A 97 -7.03 -0.24 -7.06
N LEU A 98 -8.17 0.42 -7.19
CA LEU A 98 -9.43 0.02 -6.58
C LEU A 98 -10.17 -0.89 -7.57
N PRO A 99 -10.52 -2.14 -7.18
CA PRO A 99 -11.24 -3.05 -8.07
C PRO A 99 -12.71 -2.68 -8.27
N TYR A 100 -13.28 -1.93 -7.33
CA TYR A 100 -14.66 -1.43 -7.34
C TYR A 100 -14.75 -0.15 -6.50
N GLU A 101 -15.95 0.40 -6.35
CA GLU A 101 -16.21 1.61 -5.59
C GLU A 101 -15.74 1.47 -4.14
N ALA A 102 -14.94 2.44 -3.70
CA ALA A 102 -14.50 2.57 -2.32
C ALA A 102 -15.32 3.61 -1.57
N GLY A 103 -15.36 3.52 -0.23
CA GLY A 103 -15.98 4.53 0.62
C GLY A 103 -15.35 5.90 0.44
N VAL A 104 -16.12 6.94 0.70
CA VAL A 104 -15.67 8.34 0.58
C VAL A 104 -14.45 8.58 1.45
N GLY A 105 -13.35 9.02 0.84
CA GLY A 105 -12.08 9.28 1.52
C GLY A 105 -11.26 8.05 1.87
N VAL A 106 -11.74 6.85 1.57
CA VAL A 106 -10.97 5.61 1.75
C VAL A 106 -10.05 5.41 0.53
N TYR A 107 -8.79 5.06 0.78
CA TYR A 107 -7.74 4.94 -0.24
C TYR A 107 -7.56 6.19 -1.12
N GLY A 108 -7.94 7.38 -0.59
CA GLY A 108 -7.68 8.67 -1.23
C GLY A 108 -8.53 8.98 -2.47
N VAL A 109 -9.65 8.29 -2.67
CA VAL A 109 -10.47 8.46 -3.88
C VAL A 109 -11.93 8.71 -3.51
N PRO A 110 -12.55 9.82 -3.96
CA PRO A 110 -13.98 10.00 -3.82
C PRO A 110 -14.73 9.15 -4.85
N ASN A 111 -15.81 8.52 -4.43
CA ASN A 111 -16.83 7.86 -5.23
C ASN A 111 -16.40 7.47 -6.65
N SER A 112 -15.81 6.31 -6.81
CA SER A 112 -15.46 5.83 -8.14
C SER A 112 -15.53 4.31 -8.17
N GLY A 113 -15.96 3.77 -9.27
CA GLY A 113 -15.80 2.37 -9.61
C GLY A 113 -14.32 1.96 -9.67
N PHE A 114 -13.94 1.16 -10.65
CA PHE A 114 -12.53 0.86 -10.90
C PHE A 114 -11.69 2.12 -11.10
N ALA A 115 -10.59 2.23 -10.36
CA ALA A 115 -9.68 3.37 -10.49
C ALA A 115 -8.23 2.95 -10.21
N VAL A 116 -7.30 3.35 -11.07
CA VAL A 116 -5.87 3.29 -10.80
C VAL A 116 -5.51 4.51 -9.96
N THR A 117 -4.98 4.26 -8.75
CA THR A 117 -4.72 5.31 -7.76
C THR A 117 -3.24 5.45 -7.41
N ASN A 118 -2.42 4.48 -7.81
CA ASN A 118 -1.00 4.50 -7.49
C ASN A 118 -0.18 3.86 -8.63
N LEU A 119 0.58 4.68 -9.33
CA LEU A 119 1.63 4.22 -10.22
C LEU A 119 2.94 4.75 -9.67
N ALA A 120 3.85 3.86 -9.26
CA ALA A 120 5.10 4.28 -8.68
C ALA A 120 6.30 3.53 -9.27
N LEU A 121 7.42 4.24 -9.34
CA LEU A 121 8.71 3.65 -9.66
C LEU A 121 9.71 4.09 -8.59
N LYS A 122 10.22 3.12 -7.84
CA LYS A 122 11.25 3.33 -6.82
C LYS A 122 12.59 2.82 -7.34
N ALA A 123 13.62 3.63 -7.26
CA ALA A 123 15.00 3.27 -7.54
C ALA A 123 15.81 3.29 -6.24
N THR A 124 16.54 2.24 -5.95
CA THR A 124 17.41 2.13 -4.76
C THR A 124 18.84 1.81 -5.21
N LYS A 125 19.81 2.46 -4.58
CA LYS A 125 21.22 2.22 -4.82
C LYS A 125 22.01 2.29 -3.53
N ASP A 126 22.89 1.33 -3.32
CA ASP A 126 23.84 1.36 -2.19
C ASP A 126 25.01 2.28 -2.53
N ILE A 127 25.23 3.30 -1.70
CA ILE A 127 26.40 4.16 -1.76
C ILE A 127 27.43 3.65 -0.77
N LYS A 128 28.52 3.14 -1.26
CA LYS A 128 29.66 2.74 -0.42
C LYS A 128 30.33 3.96 0.20
N VAL A 129 30.27 4.07 1.51
CA VAL A 129 30.94 5.12 2.28
C VAL A 129 32.32 4.66 2.71
N THR A 130 32.45 3.37 3.08
CA THR A 130 33.70 2.69 3.38
C THR A 130 33.65 1.27 2.84
N ASP A 131 34.75 0.53 2.90
CA ASP A 131 34.80 -0.90 2.47
C ASP A 131 33.85 -1.79 3.27
N LYS A 132 33.44 -1.36 4.47
CA LYS A 132 32.57 -2.12 5.39
C LYS A 132 31.20 -1.48 5.61
N PHE A 133 30.95 -0.31 5.03
CA PHE A 133 29.71 0.43 5.29
C PHE A 133 29.15 1.05 4.01
N ALA A 134 27.92 0.74 3.70
CA ALA A 134 27.15 1.33 2.61
C ALA A 134 25.81 1.88 3.11
N ILE A 135 25.40 2.98 2.53
CA ILE A 135 24.11 3.63 2.82
C ILE A 135 23.20 3.44 1.61
N PRO A 136 22.10 2.69 1.71
CA PRO A 136 21.09 2.66 0.68
C PRO A 136 20.37 4.01 0.57
N ILE A 137 20.44 4.62 -0.59
CA ILE A 137 19.64 5.80 -0.96
C ILE A 137 18.54 5.38 -1.92
N PHE A 138 17.42 6.05 -1.88
CA PHE A 138 16.34 5.82 -2.83
C PHE A 138 15.71 7.12 -3.34
N ALA A 139 15.20 7.03 -4.57
CA ALA A 139 14.29 8.00 -5.15
C ALA A 139 13.03 7.26 -5.60
N GLN A 140 11.86 7.85 -5.41
CA GLN A 140 10.59 7.26 -5.83
C GLN A 140 9.72 8.33 -6.47
N ALA A 141 9.29 8.08 -7.69
CA ALA A 141 8.23 8.83 -8.34
C ALA A 141 6.91 8.10 -8.12
N ILE A 142 5.88 8.84 -7.72
CA ILE A 142 4.53 8.33 -7.44
C ILE A 142 3.56 9.20 -8.22
N TRP A 143 2.64 8.57 -8.92
CA TRP A 143 1.57 9.24 -9.63
C TRP A 143 0.22 8.61 -9.29
N ASN A 144 -0.75 9.44 -8.90
CA ASN A 144 -2.14 9.05 -8.76
C ASN A 144 -2.93 9.57 -9.98
N PRO A 145 -3.19 8.72 -10.99
CA PRO A 145 -3.89 9.16 -12.21
C PRO A 145 -5.30 9.63 -11.92
N ARG A 146 -5.95 9.08 -10.90
CA ARG A 146 -7.33 9.42 -10.56
C ARG A 146 -7.48 10.81 -9.97
N MET A 147 -6.49 11.23 -9.17
CA MET A 147 -6.48 12.55 -8.52
C MET A 147 -5.63 13.57 -9.29
N GLU A 148 -4.99 13.15 -10.40
CA GLU A 148 -4.03 13.97 -11.18
C GLU A 148 -2.88 14.51 -10.30
N ASP A 149 -2.48 13.72 -9.28
CA ASP A 149 -1.49 14.12 -8.28
C ASP A 149 -0.20 13.32 -8.46
N ALA A 150 0.95 14.00 -8.31
CA ALA A 150 2.26 13.40 -8.48
C ALA A 150 3.22 13.83 -7.37
N HIS A 151 3.99 12.87 -6.86
CA HIS A 151 4.97 13.10 -5.82
C HIS A 151 6.33 12.54 -6.20
N LEU A 152 7.38 13.22 -5.77
CA LEU A 152 8.75 12.75 -5.85
C LEU A 152 9.33 12.68 -4.44
N VAL A 153 9.76 11.48 -4.04
CA VAL A 153 10.25 11.18 -2.69
C VAL A 153 11.71 10.74 -2.77
N PHE A 154 12.53 11.29 -1.90
CA PHE A 154 13.93 10.87 -1.71
C PHE A 154 14.16 10.44 -0.28
N GLY A 155 15.03 9.48 -0.07
CA GLY A 155 15.36 9.06 1.28
C GLY A 155 16.62 8.21 1.36
N ILE A 156 17.01 7.98 2.60
CA ILE A 156 18.10 7.07 2.98
C ILE A 156 17.57 6.00 3.91
N THR A 157 18.15 4.81 3.87
CA THR A 157 17.82 3.74 4.81
C THR A 157 19.01 3.50 5.73
N LEU A 158 18.82 3.71 7.02
CA LEU A 158 19.82 3.36 8.03
C LEU A 158 19.50 1.95 8.53
N LYS A 159 20.45 1.02 8.35
CA LYS A 159 20.37 -0.34 8.90
C LYS A 159 21.25 -0.37 10.15
N PRO A 160 20.69 -0.67 11.35
CA PRO A 160 21.47 -0.85 12.56
C PRO A 160 22.38 -2.06 12.48
#